data_cb63b729e74d59f505580c13ffb45d87
#
_entry.id   cb63b729e74d59f505580c13ffb45d87
#
_cell.length_a   1.000
_cell.length_b   1.000
_cell.length_c   1.000
_cell.angle_alpha   90.00
_cell.angle_beta   90.00
_cell.angle_gamma   90.00
#
_symmetry.space_group_name_H-M   'P 1'
#
loop_
_entity.id
_entity.type
_entity.pdbx_description
1 polymer ?
#
loop_
_entity_poly.entity_id
_entity_poly.type
_entity_poly.pdbx_seq_one_letter_code
_entity_poly.pdbx_strand_id
1 'polypeptide(L)'
;MKNILFLPLDERPCNYDFPRMIVEGTGYSLLMPPREILGKKKKAGDTEAIWKWLLTNITACDDAVISIDTLLYSGIVPSRLHNDKAEYLLNKLKGIKELKKKNPNLTLYAFNLIMRNPTYSSAEEEPDYYGEWGKEIYLYGSVSHRKELGIATDKELHQLEEIKGRLPENYLNDYLNRRATNIQVNKAVVKMAAEGVFDFVIFPQDDSSPFGFTAKDQQVVRSLIDSLHVNLRVYMYPDADAVANTLIARTINRKEHRRPLVYVKYASTMGHSVIPLYEDRIVGETIKYQILAAGGLVASSAAESQIVLMVNVPSGKMQDTLQPYKDGMTIRHTLEYDANRNPVELVEYADYAIGALGKDVIFADIAYCNGGDPLLLNLLKQKGLLWKLAGYAGWNTSSNSLGTCIPMGMIYSIFGNTDAHRNFLALRYVEDIGYCSVVRQDVSEKDLPAMSLTYYKIDGPRGKVNGIVREKLQKFADENLSDGNFTVKVPDCYMPWNRMFEAGIRVNVSAT
;
A
#
# COMPACT_ATOMS: atom_id res chain seq x y z
N MET A 1 22.34 -1.63 -17.78
CA MET A 1 21.18 -1.42 -16.90
C MET A 1 20.86 -2.75 -16.26
N LYS A 2 20.68 -2.82 -14.93
CA LYS A 2 20.35 -4.07 -14.21
C LYS A 2 18.83 -4.24 -14.23
N ASN A 3 18.34 -5.28 -14.90
CA ASN A 3 16.89 -5.51 -15.05
C ASN A 3 16.35 -6.38 -13.92
N ILE A 4 15.23 -5.96 -13.34
CA ILE A 4 14.41 -6.76 -12.42
C ILE A 4 13.10 -7.08 -13.15
N LEU A 5 12.76 -8.35 -13.29
CA LEU A 5 11.46 -8.73 -13.84
C LEU A 5 10.40 -8.46 -12.79
N PHE A 6 9.36 -7.72 -13.16
CA PHE A 6 8.33 -7.31 -12.22
C PHE A 6 6.92 -7.57 -12.74
N LEU A 7 6.16 -8.38 -12.00
CA LEU A 7 4.73 -8.57 -12.22
C LEU A 7 3.95 -7.83 -11.13
N PRO A 8 3.31 -6.69 -11.45
CA PRO A 8 2.59 -5.85 -10.47
C PRO A 8 1.32 -6.52 -9.94
N LEU A 9 0.76 -6.00 -8.84
CA LEU A 9 -0.50 -6.46 -8.27
C LEU A 9 -1.71 -6.14 -9.17
N ASP A 10 -1.69 -4.98 -9.80
CA ASP A 10 -2.68 -4.53 -10.78
C ASP A 10 -2.14 -3.36 -11.62
N GLU A 11 -3.00 -2.77 -12.47
CA GLU A 11 -2.65 -1.72 -13.40
C GLU A 11 -2.71 -0.29 -12.82
N ARG A 12 -3.12 -0.11 -11.56
CA ARG A 12 -3.19 1.21 -10.92
C ARG A 12 -1.81 1.85 -10.75
N PRO A 13 -1.72 3.18 -10.69
CA PRO A 13 -0.46 3.90 -10.54
C PRO A 13 0.39 3.41 -9.37
N CYS A 14 -0.21 3.16 -8.20
CA CYS A 14 0.48 2.69 -7.01
C CYS A 14 1.20 1.34 -7.21
N ASN A 15 0.60 0.44 -7.98
CA ASN A 15 1.13 -0.90 -8.25
C ASN A 15 2.01 -0.98 -9.50
N TYR A 16 1.76 -0.14 -10.50
CA TYR A 16 2.45 -0.20 -11.79
C TYR A 16 3.51 0.91 -11.96
N ASP A 17 3.16 2.16 -11.63
CA ASP A 17 4.05 3.31 -11.90
C ASP A 17 5.00 3.60 -10.73
N PHE A 18 4.56 3.57 -9.47
CA PHE A 18 5.43 3.88 -8.33
C PHE A 18 6.65 2.97 -8.24
N PRO A 19 6.53 1.62 -8.40
CA PRO A 19 7.70 0.75 -8.41
C PRO A 19 8.71 1.11 -9.52
N ARG A 20 8.23 1.55 -10.68
CA ARG A 20 9.07 2.02 -11.77
C ARG A 20 9.75 3.34 -11.45
N MET A 21 9.00 4.30 -10.91
CA MET A 21 9.51 5.64 -10.56
C MET A 21 10.56 5.59 -9.46
N ILE A 22 10.41 4.68 -8.49
CA ILE A 22 11.33 4.57 -7.36
C ILE A 22 12.72 4.09 -7.78
N VAL A 23 12.84 3.36 -8.91
CA VAL A 23 14.12 2.88 -9.45
C VAL A 23 14.68 3.75 -10.58
N GLU A 24 13.91 4.71 -11.05
CA GLU A 24 14.33 5.59 -12.15
C GLU A 24 15.56 6.41 -11.73
N GLY A 25 16.54 6.53 -12.61
CA GLY A 25 17.80 7.25 -12.33
C GLY A 25 18.83 6.47 -11.52
N THR A 26 18.58 5.19 -11.14
CA THR A 26 19.46 4.37 -10.29
C THR A 26 20.37 3.39 -11.06
N GLY A 27 20.22 3.28 -12.36
CA GLY A 27 20.87 2.22 -13.16
C GLY A 27 20.14 0.87 -13.13
N TYR A 28 19.08 0.75 -12.34
CA TYR A 28 18.13 -0.35 -12.38
C TYR A 28 16.93 -0.02 -13.26
N SER A 29 16.28 -1.05 -13.81
CA SER A 29 15.02 -0.90 -14.53
C SER A 29 14.11 -2.09 -14.25
N LEU A 30 12.79 -1.85 -14.33
CA LEU A 30 11.79 -2.91 -14.21
C LEU A 30 11.35 -3.37 -15.60
N LEU A 31 11.52 -4.66 -15.88
CA LEU A 31 10.92 -5.31 -17.03
C LEU A 31 9.50 -5.74 -16.62
N MET A 32 8.49 -5.09 -17.18
CA MET A 32 7.09 -5.21 -16.79
C MET A 32 6.22 -5.68 -17.95
N PRO A 33 5.11 -6.40 -17.70
CA PRO A 33 4.14 -6.73 -18.74
C PRO A 33 3.43 -5.47 -19.25
N PRO A 34 2.98 -5.46 -20.52
CA PRO A 34 2.12 -4.40 -21.01
C PRO A 34 0.80 -4.39 -20.21
N ARG A 35 0.26 -3.18 -19.95
CA ARG A 35 -0.97 -3.03 -19.15
C ARG A 35 -2.18 -3.73 -19.76
N GLU A 36 -2.21 -3.88 -21.06
CA GLU A 36 -3.31 -4.44 -21.83
C GLU A 36 -3.61 -5.90 -21.50
N ILE A 37 -2.60 -6.66 -21.00
CA ILE A 37 -2.80 -8.06 -20.59
C ILE A 37 -3.17 -8.19 -19.11
N LEU A 38 -3.04 -7.11 -18.31
CA LEU A 38 -3.46 -7.08 -16.92
C LEU A 38 -4.98 -6.92 -16.79
N GLY A 39 -5.53 -7.27 -15.61
CA GLY A 39 -6.91 -6.97 -15.29
C GLY A 39 -7.17 -5.47 -15.18
N LYS A 40 -8.43 -5.08 -15.21
CA LYS A 40 -8.86 -3.70 -14.98
C LYS A 40 -10.05 -3.67 -14.03
N LYS A 41 -9.84 -3.27 -12.79
CA LYS A 41 -10.86 -3.33 -11.73
C LYS A 41 -11.46 -4.74 -11.66
N LYS A 42 -12.78 -4.90 -11.84
CA LYS A 42 -13.49 -6.19 -11.83
C LYS A 42 -13.27 -7.05 -13.09
N LYS A 43 -12.79 -6.46 -14.17
CA LYS A 43 -12.54 -7.21 -15.41
C LYS A 43 -11.21 -7.93 -15.32
N ALA A 44 -11.25 -9.26 -15.38
CA ALA A 44 -10.04 -10.08 -15.42
C ALA A 44 -9.22 -9.81 -16.70
N GLY A 45 -7.90 -9.86 -16.59
CA GLY A 45 -6.95 -9.82 -17.71
C GLY A 45 -6.71 -11.20 -18.30
N ASP A 46 -5.69 -11.29 -19.15
CA ASP A 46 -5.30 -12.53 -19.81
C ASP A 46 -4.14 -13.21 -19.05
N THR A 47 -4.48 -14.12 -18.13
CA THR A 47 -3.48 -14.82 -17.35
C THR A 47 -2.58 -15.74 -18.17
N GLU A 48 -3.01 -16.23 -19.33
CA GLU A 48 -2.16 -17.02 -20.22
C GLU A 48 -1.14 -16.15 -20.94
N ALA A 49 -1.56 -14.94 -21.38
CA ALA A 49 -0.63 -13.94 -21.90
C ALA A 49 0.41 -13.51 -20.86
N ILE A 50 -0.01 -13.34 -19.58
CA ILE A 50 0.90 -13.03 -18.45
C ILE A 50 1.94 -14.15 -18.28
N TRP A 51 1.53 -15.42 -18.28
CA TRP A 51 2.43 -16.57 -18.20
C TRP A 51 3.41 -16.62 -19.37
N LYS A 52 2.91 -16.46 -20.57
CA LYS A 52 3.74 -16.44 -21.79
C LYS A 52 4.78 -15.31 -21.72
N TRP A 53 4.36 -14.13 -21.26
CA TRP A 53 5.25 -12.99 -21.09
C TRP A 53 6.36 -13.29 -20.06
N LEU A 54 6.02 -13.85 -18.90
CA LEU A 54 6.99 -14.25 -17.87
C LEU A 54 8.00 -15.23 -18.42
N LEU A 55 7.55 -16.33 -19.04
CA LEU A 55 8.41 -17.38 -19.59
C LEU A 55 9.33 -16.89 -20.72
N THR A 56 8.91 -15.85 -21.45
CA THR A 56 9.71 -15.25 -22.51
C THR A 56 10.81 -14.35 -21.96
N ASN A 57 10.55 -13.63 -20.86
CA ASN A 57 11.43 -12.58 -20.38
C ASN A 57 12.31 -12.99 -19.18
N ILE A 58 12.05 -14.13 -18.55
CA ILE A 58 12.71 -14.52 -17.28
C ILE A 58 14.23 -14.71 -17.41
N THR A 59 14.73 -15.05 -18.58
CA THR A 59 16.18 -15.25 -18.84
C THR A 59 16.93 -13.93 -19.03
N ALA A 60 16.21 -12.81 -19.16
CA ALA A 60 16.81 -11.48 -19.31
C ALA A 60 17.10 -10.79 -17.95
N CYS A 61 16.74 -11.43 -16.84
CA CYS A 61 16.83 -10.85 -15.49
C CYS A 61 17.43 -11.85 -14.51
N ASP A 62 18.23 -11.35 -13.55
CA ASP A 62 18.74 -12.17 -12.44
C ASP A 62 17.76 -12.20 -11.26
N ASP A 63 16.83 -11.26 -11.22
CA ASP A 63 15.88 -11.07 -10.13
C ASP A 63 14.46 -10.91 -10.67
N ALA A 64 13.50 -11.46 -9.93
CA ALA A 64 12.08 -11.29 -10.21
C ALA A 64 11.29 -11.00 -8.94
N VAL A 65 10.31 -10.09 -9.05
CA VAL A 65 9.29 -9.79 -8.04
C VAL A 65 7.93 -10.04 -8.65
N ILE A 66 7.18 -11.00 -8.11
CA ILE A 66 5.95 -11.50 -8.74
C ILE A 66 4.76 -11.43 -7.79
N SER A 67 3.68 -10.76 -8.21
CA SER A 67 2.36 -10.90 -7.62
C SER A 67 1.76 -12.26 -7.98
N ILE A 68 1.52 -13.11 -6.99
CA ILE A 68 0.82 -14.39 -7.18
C ILE A 68 -0.64 -14.14 -7.56
N ASP A 69 -1.24 -13.10 -6.99
CA ASP A 69 -2.64 -12.74 -7.28
C ASP A 69 -2.83 -12.34 -8.75
N THR A 70 -1.91 -11.57 -9.31
CA THR A 70 -1.95 -11.22 -10.72
C THR A 70 -1.64 -12.42 -11.62
N LEU A 71 -0.71 -13.25 -11.21
CA LEU A 71 -0.33 -14.45 -11.96
C LEU A 71 -1.49 -15.43 -12.11
N LEU A 72 -2.30 -15.60 -11.07
CA LEU A 72 -3.39 -16.57 -11.04
C LEU A 72 -4.73 -15.97 -11.44
N TYR A 73 -5.02 -14.76 -10.98
CA TYR A 73 -6.33 -14.11 -11.11
C TYR A 73 -6.31 -12.85 -11.98
N SER A 74 -5.13 -12.38 -12.41
CA SER A 74 -4.90 -11.14 -13.16
C SER A 74 -5.05 -9.82 -12.36
N GLY A 75 -5.05 -9.87 -11.02
CA GLY A 75 -5.05 -8.68 -10.18
C GLY A 75 -5.77 -8.84 -8.84
N ILE A 76 -5.72 -7.79 -8.03
CA ILE A 76 -6.28 -7.78 -6.67
C ILE A 76 -7.79 -7.98 -6.66
N VAL A 77 -8.55 -7.23 -7.48
CA VAL A 77 -10.02 -7.35 -7.50
C VAL A 77 -10.48 -8.67 -8.10
N PRO A 78 -9.95 -9.14 -9.24
CA PRO A 78 -10.28 -10.47 -9.74
C PRO A 78 -10.02 -11.60 -8.75
N SER A 79 -9.00 -11.50 -7.88
CA SER A 79 -8.74 -12.50 -6.82
C SER A 79 -9.87 -12.64 -5.79
N ARG A 80 -10.75 -11.64 -5.70
CA ARG A 80 -11.93 -11.62 -4.82
C ARG A 80 -13.22 -12.02 -5.53
N LEU A 81 -13.19 -12.21 -6.87
CA LEU A 81 -14.36 -12.40 -7.71
C LEU A 81 -14.37 -13.72 -8.48
N HIS A 82 -13.22 -14.42 -8.57
CA HIS A 82 -13.09 -15.65 -9.35
C HIS A 82 -13.96 -16.79 -8.83
N ASN A 83 -14.27 -17.73 -9.74
CA ASN A 83 -14.97 -18.98 -9.46
C ASN A 83 -14.11 -20.21 -9.81
N ASP A 84 -12.80 -20.05 -9.88
CA ASP A 84 -11.85 -21.10 -10.23
C ASP A 84 -11.79 -22.16 -9.13
N LYS A 85 -11.62 -23.42 -9.53
CA LYS A 85 -11.37 -24.51 -8.61
C LYS A 85 -9.94 -24.48 -8.09
N ALA A 86 -9.76 -24.81 -6.82
CA ALA A 86 -8.43 -24.84 -6.19
C ALA A 86 -7.42 -25.71 -6.97
N GLU A 87 -7.85 -26.88 -7.48
CA GLU A 87 -7.00 -27.78 -8.27
C GLU A 87 -6.40 -27.08 -9.51
N TYR A 88 -7.23 -26.33 -10.25
CA TYR A 88 -6.78 -25.57 -11.42
C TYR A 88 -5.72 -24.54 -11.05
N LEU A 89 -5.98 -23.73 -10.01
CA LEU A 89 -5.07 -22.70 -9.53
C LEU A 89 -3.76 -23.29 -9.00
N LEU A 90 -3.83 -24.38 -8.24
CA LEU A 90 -2.64 -25.06 -7.72
C LEU A 90 -1.78 -25.66 -8.84
N ASN A 91 -2.41 -26.22 -9.88
CA ASN A 91 -1.67 -26.72 -11.04
C ASN A 91 -0.99 -25.59 -11.80
N LYS A 92 -1.68 -24.44 -11.98
CA LYS A 92 -1.12 -23.25 -12.58
C LYS A 92 0.06 -22.68 -11.76
N LEU A 93 -0.09 -22.62 -10.44
CA LEU A 93 0.95 -22.16 -9.52
C LEU A 93 2.24 -23.00 -9.62
N LYS A 94 2.14 -24.32 -9.80
CA LYS A 94 3.30 -25.21 -9.99
C LYS A 94 4.18 -24.79 -11.17
N GLY A 95 3.61 -24.11 -12.17
CA GLY A 95 4.33 -23.56 -13.32
C GLY A 95 5.46 -22.60 -12.95
N ILE A 96 5.44 -21.98 -11.74
CA ILE A 96 6.54 -21.13 -11.25
C ILE A 96 7.87 -21.89 -11.21
N LYS A 97 7.86 -23.20 -10.95
CA LYS A 97 9.08 -24.02 -10.97
C LYS A 97 9.77 -24.00 -12.35
N GLU A 98 9.03 -23.78 -13.43
CA GLU A 98 9.61 -23.66 -14.77
C GLU A 98 10.43 -22.37 -14.93
N LEU A 99 10.12 -21.29 -14.19
CA LEU A 99 10.92 -20.06 -14.18
C LEU A 99 12.32 -20.35 -13.66
N LYS A 100 12.42 -21.08 -12.53
CA LYS A 100 13.71 -21.50 -11.94
C LYS A 100 14.46 -22.50 -12.83
N LYS A 101 13.77 -23.40 -13.54
CA LYS A 101 14.39 -24.30 -14.51
C LYS A 101 14.99 -23.54 -15.71
N LYS A 102 14.28 -22.53 -16.22
CA LYS A 102 14.77 -21.70 -17.32
C LYS A 102 15.91 -20.77 -16.90
N ASN A 103 15.89 -20.31 -15.66
CA ASN A 103 16.93 -19.47 -15.09
C ASN A 103 17.31 -19.98 -13.68
N PRO A 104 18.24 -20.93 -13.57
CA PRO A 104 18.62 -21.54 -12.27
C PRO A 104 19.20 -20.54 -11.25
N ASN A 105 19.79 -19.43 -11.71
CA ASN A 105 20.39 -18.42 -10.86
C ASN A 105 19.38 -17.31 -10.45
N LEU A 106 18.12 -17.42 -10.88
CA LEU A 106 17.09 -16.42 -10.60
C LEU A 106 16.86 -16.29 -9.09
N THR A 107 16.97 -15.08 -8.55
CA THR A 107 16.42 -14.75 -7.25
C THR A 107 14.94 -14.39 -7.42
N LEU A 108 14.07 -15.16 -6.81
CA LEU A 108 12.63 -15.04 -7.01
C LEU A 108 11.93 -14.62 -5.71
N TYR A 109 11.43 -13.40 -5.68
CA TYR A 109 10.58 -12.88 -4.63
C TYR A 109 9.12 -12.88 -5.07
N ALA A 110 8.23 -13.13 -4.14
CA ALA A 110 6.80 -13.14 -4.41
C ALA A 110 6.01 -12.49 -3.30
N PHE A 111 4.79 -12.08 -3.61
CA PHE A 111 3.79 -11.71 -2.62
C PHE A 111 2.43 -12.27 -3.02
N ASN A 112 1.64 -12.62 -2.00
CA ASN A 112 0.32 -13.21 -2.18
C ASN A 112 -0.60 -12.74 -1.07
N LEU A 113 -1.67 -12.07 -1.42
CA LEU A 113 -2.59 -11.42 -0.48
C LEU A 113 -3.31 -12.42 0.43
N ILE A 114 -3.53 -12.01 1.67
CA ILE A 114 -4.61 -12.56 2.49
C ILE A 114 -5.88 -11.79 2.11
N MET A 115 -6.90 -12.49 1.64
CA MET A 115 -8.14 -11.87 1.17
C MET A 115 -8.77 -11.03 2.28
N ARG A 116 -9.10 -9.77 1.99
CA ARG A 116 -9.72 -8.85 2.94
C ARG A 116 -11.17 -9.23 3.28
N ASN A 117 -11.70 -8.62 4.31
CA ASN A 117 -13.11 -8.67 4.69
C ASN A 117 -13.54 -7.27 5.15
N PRO A 118 -13.94 -6.38 4.22
CA PRO A 118 -14.27 -5.00 4.54
C PRO A 118 -15.38 -4.87 5.57
N THR A 119 -15.25 -3.87 6.46
CA THR A 119 -16.21 -3.60 7.54
C THR A 119 -17.49 -2.90 7.07
N TYR A 120 -17.55 -2.53 5.80
CA TYR A 120 -18.59 -1.74 5.16
C TYR A 120 -19.20 -2.50 3.97
N SER A 121 -20.39 -2.08 3.53
CA SER A 121 -21.03 -2.61 2.33
C SER A 121 -20.63 -1.79 1.10
N SER A 122 -20.00 -2.42 0.12
CA SER A 122 -19.67 -1.83 -1.17
C SER A 122 -19.43 -2.91 -2.21
N ALA A 123 -20.05 -2.77 -3.39
CA ALA A 123 -19.81 -3.65 -4.53
C ALA A 123 -18.68 -3.16 -5.45
N GLU A 124 -17.98 -2.08 -5.11
CA GLU A 124 -16.99 -1.46 -5.99
C GLU A 124 -15.81 -2.39 -6.35
N GLU A 125 -15.36 -3.15 -5.37
CA GLU A 125 -14.22 -4.06 -5.50
C GLU A 125 -14.51 -5.47 -4.99
N GLU A 126 -15.75 -5.73 -4.60
CA GLU A 126 -16.24 -6.99 -4.05
C GLU A 126 -17.35 -7.58 -4.95
N PRO A 127 -17.83 -8.81 -4.70
CA PRO A 127 -19.00 -9.34 -5.38
C PRO A 127 -20.21 -8.42 -5.25
N ASP A 128 -21.11 -8.43 -6.25
CA ASP A 128 -22.24 -7.46 -6.30
C ASP A 128 -23.14 -7.52 -5.06
N TYR A 129 -23.36 -8.70 -4.50
CA TYR A 129 -24.12 -8.85 -3.26
C TYR A 129 -23.45 -8.19 -2.04
N TYR A 130 -22.15 -7.94 -2.09
CA TYR A 130 -21.43 -7.25 -1.00
C TYR A 130 -21.85 -5.77 -0.88
N GLY A 131 -22.44 -5.20 -1.92
CA GLY A 131 -23.04 -3.87 -1.88
C GLY A 131 -24.19 -3.74 -0.88
N GLU A 132 -24.92 -4.82 -0.66
CA GLU A 132 -26.03 -4.88 0.30
C GLU A 132 -25.60 -5.59 1.60
N TRP A 133 -24.90 -6.71 1.50
CA TRP A 133 -24.65 -7.64 2.61
C TRP A 133 -23.22 -7.62 3.17
N GLY A 134 -22.36 -6.71 2.71
CA GLY A 134 -20.94 -6.69 3.11
C GLY A 134 -20.74 -6.51 4.60
N LYS A 135 -21.44 -5.56 5.22
CA LYS A 135 -21.36 -5.32 6.66
C LYS A 135 -21.83 -6.52 7.47
N GLU A 136 -22.88 -7.20 7.02
CA GLU A 136 -23.42 -8.41 7.66
C GLU A 136 -22.44 -9.57 7.55
N ILE A 137 -21.81 -9.77 6.39
CA ILE A 137 -20.79 -10.80 6.17
C ILE A 137 -19.58 -10.53 7.08
N TYR A 138 -19.15 -9.26 7.21
CA TYR A 138 -18.09 -8.88 8.14
C TYR A 138 -18.46 -9.18 9.59
N LEU A 139 -19.62 -8.72 10.04
CA LEU A 139 -20.09 -8.93 11.41
C LEU A 139 -20.28 -10.42 11.73
N TYR A 140 -20.83 -11.17 10.78
CA TYR A 140 -20.93 -12.64 10.91
C TYR A 140 -19.56 -13.26 11.18
N GLY A 141 -18.54 -12.94 10.39
CA GLY A 141 -17.18 -13.44 10.56
C GLY A 141 -16.54 -12.98 11.86
N SER A 142 -16.64 -11.69 12.19
CA SER A 142 -16.05 -11.11 13.38
C SER A 142 -16.64 -11.67 14.67
N VAL A 143 -17.97 -11.70 14.79
CA VAL A 143 -18.63 -12.21 15.99
C VAL A 143 -18.49 -13.72 16.13
N SER A 144 -18.56 -14.48 15.01
CA SER A 144 -18.31 -15.93 15.03
C SER A 144 -16.92 -16.24 15.55
N HIS A 145 -15.89 -15.50 15.12
CA HIS A 145 -14.52 -15.68 15.59
C HIS A 145 -14.40 -15.36 17.10
N ARG A 146 -15.00 -14.25 17.56
CA ARG A 146 -15.04 -13.88 18.98
C ARG A 146 -15.79 -14.91 19.82
N LYS A 147 -16.87 -15.51 19.31
CA LYS A 147 -17.59 -16.63 19.94
C LYS A 147 -16.71 -17.87 20.09
N GLU A 148 -15.97 -18.25 19.05
CA GLU A 148 -15.02 -19.37 19.09
C GLU A 148 -13.91 -19.14 20.14
N LEU A 149 -13.48 -17.90 20.34
CA LEU A 149 -12.49 -17.52 21.35
C LEU A 149 -13.08 -17.36 22.78
N GLY A 150 -14.39 -17.46 22.95
CA GLY A 150 -15.04 -17.28 24.23
C GLY A 150 -15.08 -15.82 24.75
N ILE A 151 -14.92 -14.83 23.87
CA ILE A 151 -14.86 -13.39 24.21
C ILE A 151 -16.02 -12.58 23.62
N ALA A 152 -16.96 -13.20 22.95
CA ALA A 152 -18.15 -12.52 22.44
C ALA A 152 -19.08 -12.14 23.60
N THR A 153 -19.61 -10.91 23.56
CA THR A 153 -20.63 -10.46 24.50
C THR A 153 -22.01 -11.02 24.15
N ASP A 154 -22.95 -11.06 25.13
CA ASP A 154 -24.33 -11.51 24.89
C ASP A 154 -25.00 -10.68 23.77
N LYS A 155 -24.73 -9.37 23.72
CA LYS A 155 -25.23 -8.50 22.65
C LYS A 155 -24.72 -8.91 21.27
N GLU A 156 -23.45 -9.25 21.17
CA GLU A 156 -22.85 -9.72 19.90
C GLU A 156 -23.42 -11.08 19.51
N LEU A 157 -23.61 -11.99 20.47
CA LEU A 157 -24.23 -13.30 20.21
C LEU A 157 -25.66 -13.17 19.69
N HIS A 158 -26.46 -12.28 20.28
CA HIS A 158 -27.81 -11.97 19.78
C HIS A 158 -27.76 -11.40 18.36
N GLN A 159 -26.87 -10.43 18.10
CA GLN A 159 -26.67 -9.87 16.77
C GLN A 159 -26.29 -10.95 15.74
N LEU A 160 -25.44 -11.91 16.12
CA LEU A 160 -25.06 -13.01 15.22
C LEU A 160 -26.26 -13.87 14.82
N GLU A 161 -27.16 -14.18 15.75
CA GLU A 161 -28.37 -14.96 15.46
C GLU A 161 -29.34 -14.16 14.55
N GLU A 162 -29.48 -12.85 14.76
CA GLU A 162 -30.24 -11.98 13.86
C GLU A 162 -29.67 -11.99 12.43
N ILE A 163 -28.34 -11.87 12.29
CA ILE A 163 -27.65 -11.91 10.99
C ILE A 163 -27.88 -13.26 10.32
N LYS A 164 -27.74 -14.39 11.03
CA LYS A 164 -28.00 -15.72 10.48
C LYS A 164 -29.44 -15.88 9.94
N GLY A 165 -30.40 -15.24 10.58
CA GLY A 165 -31.80 -15.32 10.17
C GLY A 165 -32.12 -14.54 8.88
N ARG A 166 -31.29 -13.57 8.49
CA ARG A 166 -31.55 -12.68 7.34
C ARG A 166 -30.53 -12.73 6.22
N LEU A 167 -29.26 -13.05 6.52
CA LEU A 167 -28.17 -13.12 5.51
C LEU A 167 -28.41 -14.32 4.59
N PRO A 168 -28.55 -14.11 3.26
CA PRO A 168 -28.76 -15.21 2.33
C PRO A 168 -27.58 -16.19 2.34
N GLU A 169 -27.91 -17.47 2.57
CA GLU A 169 -26.93 -18.54 2.73
C GLU A 169 -26.04 -18.71 1.47
N ASN A 170 -26.63 -18.54 0.29
CA ASN A 170 -25.90 -18.63 -0.98
C ASN A 170 -24.82 -17.56 -1.11
N TYR A 171 -25.02 -16.34 -0.62
CA TYR A 171 -24.02 -15.28 -0.63
C TYR A 171 -22.89 -15.53 0.36
N LEU A 172 -23.24 -15.98 1.57
CA LEU A 172 -22.25 -16.37 2.56
C LEU A 172 -21.40 -17.54 2.07
N ASN A 173 -22.04 -18.58 1.51
CA ASN A 173 -21.35 -19.76 0.98
C ASN A 173 -20.45 -19.43 -0.21
N ASP A 174 -20.89 -18.56 -1.13
CA ASP A 174 -20.05 -18.09 -2.24
C ASP A 174 -18.79 -17.39 -1.72
N TYR A 175 -18.96 -16.47 -0.75
CA TYR A 175 -17.85 -15.74 -0.13
C TYR A 175 -16.87 -16.67 0.59
N LEU A 176 -17.37 -17.62 1.38
CA LEU A 176 -16.54 -18.57 2.12
C LEU A 176 -15.83 -19.57 1.22
N ASN A 177 -16.47 -20.06 0.16
CA ASN A 177 -15.86 -20.98 -0.81
C ASN A 177 -14.69 -20.34 -1.56
N ARG A 178 -14.84 -19.09 -1.93
CA ARG A 178 -13.76 -18.33 -2.57
C ARG A 178 -12.58 -18.13 -1.63
N ARG A 179 -12.83 -17.75 -0.36
CA ARG A 179 -11.80 -17.66 0.67
C ARG A 179 -11.10 -19.02 0.89
N ALA A 180 -11.86 -20.10 0.97
CA ALA A 180 -11.32 -21.45 1.11
C ALA A 180 -10.41 -21.84 -0.07
N THR A 181 -10.71 -21.38 -1.27
CA THR A 181 -9.86 -21.56 -2.43
C THR A 181 -8.58 -20.72 -2.34
N ASN A 182 -8.71 -19.44 -1.99
CA ASN A 182 -7.56 -18.55 -1.85
C ASN A 182 -6.59 -19.03 -0.75
N ILE A 183 -7.09 -19.49 0.38
CA ILE A 183 -6.24 -20.00 1.45
C ILE A 183 -5.46 -21.29 1.04
N GLN A 184 -6.01 -22.12 0.15
CA GLN A 184 -5.25 -23.24 -0.41
C GLN A 184 -4.09 -22.77 -1.26
N VAL A 185 -4.25 -21.69 -2.04
CA VAL A 185 -3.17 -21.05 -2.79
C VAL A 185 -2.12 -20.48 -1.82
N ASN A 186 -2.53 -19.71 -0.79
CA ASN A 186 -1.61 -19.18 0.22
C ASN A 186 -0.78 -20.31 0.86
N LYS A 187 -1.42 -21.43 1.27
CA LYS A 187 -0.71 -22.59 1.82
C LYS A 187 0.27 -23.22 0.85
N ALA A 188 -0.06 -23.29 -0.44
CA ALA A 188 0.84 -23.82 -1.46
C ALA A 188 2.05 -22.90 -1.67
N VAL A 189 1.88 -21.57 -1.63
CA VAL A 189 2.98 -20.59 -1.70
C VAL A 189 3.94 -20.74 -0.51
N VAL A 190 3.44 -20.92 0.72
CA VAL A 190 4.29 -21.19 1.90
C VAL A 190 5.10 -22.49 1.70
N LYS A 191 4.47 -23.58 1.22
CA LYS A 191 5.16 -24.85 0.95
C LYS A 191 6.24 -24.68 -0.13
N MET A 192 5.96 -23.95 -1.19
CA MET A 192 6.95 -23.66 -2.25
C MET A 192 8.11 -22.81 -1.73
N ALA A 193 7.88 -21.90 -0.77
CA ALA A 193 8.98 -21.18 -0.09
C ALA A 193 9.83 -22.15 0.76
N ALA A 194 9.22 -23.11 1.45
CA ALA A 194 9.93 -24.14 2.18
C ALA A 194 10.77 -25.06 1.26
N GLU A 195 10.26 -25.35 0.07
CA GLU A 195 10.97 -26.09 -0.97
C GLU A 195 12.10 -25.29 -1.66
N GLY A 196 12.26 -24.00 -1.32
CA GLY A 196 13.27 -23.12 -1.93
C GLY A 196 12.95 -22.61 -3.33
N VAL A 197 11.69 -22.72 -3.77
CA VAL A 197 11.24 -22.15 -5.05
C VAL A 197 11.22 -20.62 -4.98
N PHE A 198 10.76 -20.07 -3.87
CA PHE A 198 10.85 -18.64 -3.57
C PHE A 198 11.99 -18.36 -2.59
N ASP A 199 12.78 -17.35 -2.88
CA ASP A 199 13.85 -16.88 -2.00
C ASP A 199 13.31 -16.02 -0.85
N PHE A 200 12.20 -15.31 -1.08
CA PHE A 200 11.47 -14.56 -0.07
C PHE A 200 10.02 -14.33 -0.49
N VAL A 201 9.10 -14.37 0.49
CA VAL A 201 7.66 -14.17 0.26
C VAL A 201 7.09 -13.21 1.30
N ILE A 202 6.20 -12.33 0.86
CA ILE A 202 5.36 -11.53 1.74
C ILE A 202 3.89 -11.93 1.54
N PHE A 203 3.17 -12.17 2.64
CA PHE A 203 1.72 -12.23 2.68
C PHE A 203 1.18 -10.89 3.20
N PRO A 204 0.92 -9.92 2.31
CA PRO A 204 0.34 -8.66 2.74
C PRO A 204 -1.12 -8.87 3.15
N GLN A 205 -1.51 -8.15 4.21
CA GLN A 205 -2.85 -8.19 4.78
C GLN A 205 -3.59 -6.93 4.33
N ASP A 206 -4.49 -7.10 3.38
CA ASP A 206 -5.35 -6.06 2.87
C ASP A 206 -6.57 -5.89 3.80
N ASP A 207 -6.92 -4.65 4.18
CA ASP A 207 -8.01 -4.30 5.11
C ASP A 207 -8.20 -5.35 6.21
N SER A 208 -7.31 -5.36 7.17
CA SER A 208 -7.31 -6.34 8.25
C SER A 208 -7.96 -5.79 9.52
N SER A 209 -8.40 -6.72 10.37
CA SER A 209 -8.93 -6.41 11.70
C SER A 209 -8.54 -7.53 12.67
N PRO A 210 -8.56 -7.28 14.00
CA PRO A 210 -8.14 -8.28 14.99
C PRO A 210 -8.99 -9.56 14.98
N PHE A 211 -10.23 -9.48 14.50
CA PHE A 211 -11.17 -10.59 14.45
C PHE A 211 -11.88 -10.70 13.11
N GLY A 212 -12.32 -11.87 12.76
CA GLY A 212 -13.08 -12.16 11.56
C GLY A 212 -12.39 -13.14 10.61
N PHE A 213 -12.88 -13.23 9.40
CA PHE A 213 -12.39 -14.21 8.42
C PHE A 213 -10.93 -13.97 8.05
N THR A 214 -10.53 -12.70 7.83
CA THR A 214 -9.13 -12.36 7.52
C THR A 214 -8.18 -12.78 8.64
N ALA A 215 -8.53 -12.53 9.91
CA ALA A 215 -7.74 -12.96 11.05
C ALA A 215 -7.60 -14.48 11.15
N LYS A 216 -8.69 -15.23 10.86
CA LYS A 216 -8.67 -16.72 10.82
C LYS A 216 -7.76 -17.23 9.69
N ASP A 217 -7.85 -16.66 8.51
CA ASP A 217 -6.99 -17.02 7.38
C ASP A 217 -5.52 -16.77 7.68
N GLN A 218 -5.21 -15.63 8.33
CA GLN A 218 -3.86 -15.33 8.80
C GLN A 218 -3.35 -16.38 9.80
N GLN A 219 -4.18 -16.81 10.76
CA GLN A 219 -3.79 -17.85 11.73
C GLN A 219 -3.41 -19.15 11.04
N VAL A 220 -4.17 -19.55 10.00
CA VAL A 220 -3.88 -20.76 9.21
C VAL A 220 -2.51 -20.62 8.51
N VAL A 221 -2.25 -19.49 7.88
CA VAL A 221 -0.97 -19.27 7.17
C VAL A 221 0.19 -19.18 8.16
N ARG A 222 0.05 -18.46 9.29
CA ARG A 222 1.08 -18.38 10.35
C ARG A 222 1.43 -19.75 10.90
N SER A 223 0.44 -20.54 11.27
CA SER A 223 0.67 -21.90 11.79
C SER A 223 1.45 -22.76 10.80
N LEU A 224 1.20 -22.60 9.50
CA LEU A 224 1.95 -23.32 8.47
C LEU A 224 3.38 -22.79 8.33
N ILE A 225 3.60 -21.46 8.36
CA ILE A 225 4.93 -20.84 8.35
C ILE A 225 5.76 -21.37 9.52
N ASP A 226 5.18 -21.39 10.73
CA ASP A 226 5.84 -21.86 11.94
C ASP A 226 6.18 -23.36 11.86
N SER A 227 5.22 -24.18 11.42
CA SER A 227 5.40 -25.62 11.30
C SER A 227 6.45 -26.05 10.26
N LEU A 228 6.66 -25.23 9.22
CA LEU A 228 7.68 -25.45 8.19
C LEU A 228 8.99 -24.73 8.46
N HIS A 229 9.09 -23.98 9.58
CA HIS A 229 10.28 -23.22 10.01
C HIS A 229 10.80 -22.24 8.96
N VAL A 230 9.90 -21.54 8.27
CA VAL A 230 10.25 -20.59 7.20
C VAL A 230 10.10 -19.11 7.59
N ASN A 231 9.99 -18.80 8.89
CA ASN A 231 9.77 -17.45 9.43
C ASN A 231 10.77 -16.39 8.97
N LEU A 232 12.01 -16.78 8.61
CA LEU A 232 13.01 -15.85 8.09
C LEU A 232 12.87 -15.58 6.58
N ARG A 233 12.01 -16.33 5.88
CA ARG A 233 11.79 -16.22 4.43
C ARG A 233 10.37 -15.80 4.07
N VAL A 234 9.43 -15.93 5.01
CA VAL A 234 8.01 -15.65 4.76
C VAL A 234 7.51 -14.70 5.83
N TYR A 235 7.17 -13.47 5.41
CA TYR A 235 6.67 -12.44 6.31
C TYR A 235 5.17 -12.19 6.07
N MET A 236 4.47 -11.73 7.11
CA MET A 236 3.07 -11.36 7.06
C MET A 236 2.84 -10.10 7.90
N TYR A 237 2.37 -9.05 7.26
CA TYR A 237 2.07 -7.76 7.87
C TYR A 237 1.04 -6.98 7.04
N PRO A 238 0.37 -5.95 7.61
CA PRO A 238 -0.55 -5.09 6.86
C PRO A 238 0.16 -4.41 5.70
N ASP A 239 -0.35 -4.55 4.52
CA ASP A 239 -0.02 -3.88 3.26
C ASP A 239 -0.92 -4.48 2.16
N ALA A 240 -0.91 -3.91 0.98
CA ALA A 240 -1.36 -4.51 -0.27
C ALA A 240 -0.68 -3.81 -1.45
N ASP A 241 -0.91 -2.50 -1.56
CA ASP A 241 -0.59 -1.71 -2.74
C ASP A 241 0.87 -1.19 -2.78
N ALA A 242 1.65 -1.36 -1.71
CA ALA A 242 3.05 -0.89 -1.65
C ALA A 242 4.08 -2.00 -1.47
N VAL A 243 3.67 -3.24 -1.27
CA VAL A 243 4.57 -4.37 -1.01
C VAL A 243 5.60 -4.61 -2.11
N ALA A 244 5.26 -4.27 -3.35
CA ALA A 244 6.17 -4.35 -4.48
C ALA A 244 7.39 -3.43 -4.32
N ASN A 245 7.18 -2.18 -3.87
CA ASN A 245 8.26 -1.24 -3.58
C ASN A 245 9.25 -1.82 -2.54
N THR A 246 8.70 -2.45 -1.50
CA THR A 246 9.47 -3.10 -0.43
C THR A 246 10.34 -4.23 -0.97
N LEU A 247 9.80 -5.11 -1.83
CA LEU A 247 10.57 -6.21 -2.43
C LEU A 247 11.61 -5.72 -3.45
N ILE A 248 11.32 -4.65 -4.18
CA ILE A 248 12.27 -4.03 -5.09
C ILE A 248 13.43 -3.40 -4.30
N ALA A 249 13.15 -2.67 -3.22
CA ALA A 249 14.19 -2.14 -2.34
C ALA A 249 15.04 -3.26 -1.72
N ARG A 250 14.42 -4.37 -1.29
CA ARG A 250 15.14 -5.58 -0.85
C ARG A 250 16.08 -6.12 -1.92
N THR A 251 15.59 -6.20 -3.18
CA THR A 251 16.41 -6.65 -4.32
C THR A 251 17.63 -5.76 -4.50
N ILE A 252 17.43 -4.45 -4.51
CA ILE A 252 18.51 -3.46 -4.70
C ILE A 252 19.49 -3.50 -3.53
N ASN A 253 19.01 -3.47 -2.28
CA ASN A 253 19.86 -3.56 -1.09
C ASN A 253 20.74 -4.81 -1.11
N ARG A 254 20.18 -5.97 -1.50
CA ARG A 254 20.95 -7.21 -1.66
C ARG A 254 22.00 -7.09 -2.76
N LYS A 255 21.65 -6.55 -3.93
CA LYS A 255 22.57 -6.39 -5.07
C LYS A 255 23.69 -5.39 -4.80
N GLU A 256 23.40 -4.35 -4.05
CA GLU A 256 24.38 -3.33 -3.65
C GLU A 256 25.10 -3.67 -2.32
N HIS A 257 24.88 -4.90 -1.79
CA HIS A 257 25.46 -5.39 -0.52
C HIS A 257 25.23 -4.43 0.65
N ARG A 258 24.04 -3.83 0.70
CA ARG A 258 23.63 -2.87 1.74
C ARG A 258 22.64 -3.51 2.70
N ARG A 259 22.74 -3.09 3.97
CA ARG A 259 21.77 -3.42 5.02
C ARG A 259 21.56 -2.19 5.89
N PRO A 260 20.78 -1.22 5.42
CA PRO A 260 20.64 0.08 6.08
C PRO A 260 20.04 -0.06 7.47
N LEU A 261 20.56 0.71 8.42
CA LEU A 261 20.02 0.86 9.77
C LEU A 261 19.05 2.05 9.76
N VAL A 262 17.85 1.86 10.26
CA VAL A 262 16.78 2.86 10.28
C VAL A 262 16.40 3.17 11.73
N TYR A 263 16.61 4.40 12.17
CA TYR A 263 16.10 4.90 13.45
C TYR A 263 14.70 5.45 13.28
N VAL A 264 13.78 5.15 14.21
CA VAL A 264 12.37 5.55 14.11
C VAL A 264 12.05 6.58 15.19
N LYS A 265 11.52 7.73 14.77
CA LYS A 265 11.06 8.79 15.69
C LYS A 265 9.59 9.12 15.41
N TYR A 266 8.80 9.19 16.47
CA TYR A 266 7.35 9.41 16.38
C TYR A 266 6.97 10.83 16.83
N ALA A 267 5.96 11.42 16.19
CA ALA A 267 5.38 12.71 16.58
C ALA A 267 4.65 12.65 17.93
N SER A 268 4.24 11.46 18.36
CA SER A 268 3.60 11.22 19.66
C SER A 268 4.37 10.18 20.46
N THR A 269 4.50 10.36 21.76
CA THR A 269 5.10 9.37 22.67
C THR A 269 4.34 8.04 22.69
N MET A 270 3.04 8.05 22.41
CA MET A 270 2.20 6.86 22.27
C MET A 270 2.12 6.34 20.83
N GLY A 271 2.73 7.03 19.87
CA GLY A 271 2.57 6.78 18.45
C GLY A 271 2.86 5.35 18.03
N HIS A 272 3.90 4.72 18.60
CA HIS A 272 4.27 3.34 18.28
C HIS A 272 3.18 2.30 18.65
N SER A 273 2.30 2.62 19.59
CA SER A 273 1.24 1.74 20.10
C SER A 273 -0.10 1.91 19.39
N VAL A 274 -0.22 2.87 18.47
CA VAL A 274 -1.45 3.10 17.71
C VAL A 274 -1.71 1.93 16.78
N ILE A 275 -2.95 1.46 16.75
CA ILE A 275 -3.45 0.53 15.71
C ILE A 275 -4.11 1.39 14.64
N PRO A 276 -3.52 1.48 13.43
CA PRO A 276 -4.08 2.28 12.34
C PRO A 276 -5.45 1.79 11.88
N LEU A 277 -6.21 2.65 11.23
CA LEU A 277 -7.45 2.24 10.54
C LEU A 277 -7.12 1.17 9.48
N TYR A 278 -7.99 0.17 9.38
CA TYR A 278 -7.90 -0.95 8.45
C TYR A 278 -6.72 -1.91 8.71
N GLU A 279 -6.06 -1.80 9.87
CA GLU A 279 -4.95 -2.67 10.28
C GLU A 279 -5.27 -3.43 11.58
N ASP A 280 -4.53 -4.51 11.86
CA ASP A 280 -4.82 -5.45 12.96
C ASP A 280 -3.83 -5.37 14.14
N ARG A 281 -2.81 -4.52 14.03
CA ARG A 281 -1.71 -4.44 15.01
C ARG A 281 -1.19 -3.02 15.19
N ILE A 282 -0.39 -2.84 16.25
CA ILE A 282 0.27 -1.57 16.50
C ILE A 282 1.28 -1.24 15.39
N VAL A 283 1.31 0.04 14.99
CA VAL A 283 2.13 0.51 13.88
C VAL A 283 3.62 0.27 14.08
N GLY A 284 4.09 0.29 15.33
CA GLY A 284 5.48 -0.01 15.65
C GLY A 284 5.94 -1.41 15.19
N GLU A 285 5.07 -2.41 15.27
CA GLU A 285 5.39 -3.75 14.75
C GLU A 285 5.33 -3.80 13.22
N THR A 286 4.38 -3.10 12.58
CA THR A 286 4.33 -2.98 11.12
C THR A 286 5.61 -2.33 10.57
N ILE A 287 6.08 -1.24 11.20
CA ILE A 287 7.33 -0.56 10.81
C ILE A 287 8.53 -1.51 10.87
N LYS A 288 8.66 -2.31 11.94
CA LYS A 288 9.76 -3.29 12.05
C LYS A 288 9.73 -4.31 10.91
N TYR A 289 8.54 -4.85 10.59
CA TYR A 289 8.40 -5.80 9.48
C TYR A 289 8.70 -5.16 8.13
N GLN A 290 8.25 -3.94 7.88
CA GLN A 290 8.50 -3.23 6.63
C GLN A 290 10.00 -2.94 6.42
N ILE A 291 10.70 -2.47 7.46
CA ILE A 291 12.15 -2.24 7.40
C ILE A 291 12.90 -3.56 7.14
N LEU A 292 12.56 -4.64 7.86
CA LEU A 292 13.17 -5.96 7.66
C LEU A 292 12.87 -6.53 6.28
N ALA A 293 11.64 -6.38 5.80
CA ALA A 293 11.22 -6.85 4.48
C ALA A 293 11.96 -6.13 3.36
N ALA A 294 12.21 -4.82 3.50
CA ALA A 294 13.00 -4.03 2.56
C ALA A 294 14.52 -4.30 2.63
N GLY A 295 14.97 -5.14 3.57
CA GLY A 295 16.39 -5.54 3.71
C GLY A 295 17.19 -4.74 4.74
N GLY A 296 16.54 -3.84 5.51
CA GLY A 296 17.15 -3.05 6.58
C GLY A 296 17.06 -3.68 7.96
N LEU A 297 17.50 -2.93 8.96
CA LEU A 297 17.35 -3.24 10.39
C LEU A 297 16.93 -1.97 11.14
N VAL A 298 16.20 -2.14 12.24
CA VAL A 298 15.89 -1.04 13.15
C VAL A 298 17.10 -0.72 14.00
N ALA A 299 17.51 0.55 14.03
CA ALA A 299 18.58 1.08 14.87
C ALA A 299 18.07 1.45 16.25
N SER A 300 18.94 1.40 17.27
CA SER A 300 18.63 1.85 18.62
C SER A 300 18.81 3.35 18.81
N SER A 301 19.58 4.00 17.93
CA SER A 301 19.81 5.45 17.97
C SER A 301 19.96 6.07 16.55
N ALA A 302 19.72 7.38 16.45
CA ALA A 302 19.97 8.11 15.22
C ALA A 302 21.47 8.18 14.87
N ALA A 303 22.34 8.13 15.87
CA ALA A 303 23.78 8.21 15.67
C ALA A 303 24.32 7.04 14.83
N GLU A 304 23.86 5.81 15.08
CA GLU A 304 24.26 4.60 14.35
C GLU A 304 23.49 4.35 13.05
N SER A 305 22.36 5.02 12.86
CA SER A 305 21.53 4.82 11.68
C SER A 305 22.09 5.51 10.44
N GLN A 306 21.75 5.03 9.25
CA GLN A 306 21.91 5.74 7.99
C GLN A 306 20.66 6.58 7.69
N ILE A 307 19.49 6.02 8.00
CA ILE A 307 18.18 6.61 7.71
C ILE A 307 17.46 6.93 9.02
N VAL A 308 16.81 8.09 9.09
CA VAL A 308 15.89 8.44 10.17
C VAL A 308 14.47 8.49 9.61
N LEU A 309 13.62 7.60 10.11
CA LEU A 309 12.20 7.56 9.77
C LEU A 309 11.41 8.42 10.77
N MET A 310 10.88 9.53 10.28
CA MET A 310 9.98 10.41 11.00
C MET A 310 8.54 9.94 10.78
N VAL A 311 7.86 9.57 11.86
CA VAL A 311 6.48 9.05 11.81
C VAL A 311 5.52 10.09 12.38
N ASN A 312 4.81 10.79 11.49
CA ASN A 312 3.73 11.68 11.88
C ASN A 312 2.47 10.85 12.16
N VAL A 313 2.23 10.52 13.40
CA VAL A 313 1.20 9.57 13.85
C VAL A 313 0.42 10.16 15.01
N PRO A 314 -0.90 9.88 15.17
CA PRO A 314 -1.65 10.33 16.34
C PRO A 314 -1.21 9.62 17.64
N SER A 315 -1.77 10.02 18.77
CA SER A 315 -1.53 9.40 20.07
C SER A 315 -2.52 8.28 20.40
N GLY A 316 -3.64 8.21 19.67
CA GLY A 316 -4.74 7.31 19.96
C GLY A 316 -5.49 6.91 18.68
N LYS A 317 -6.81 7.07 18.68
CA LYS A 317 -7.65 6.67 17.53
C LYS A 317 -7.35 7.52 16.30
N MET A 318 -6.93 6.84 15.22
CA MET A 318 -6.68 7.49 13.93
C MET A 318 -7.99 7.98 13.30
N GLN A 319 -7.94 9.13 12.63
CA GLN A 319 -9.03 9.69 11.82
C GLN A 319 -8.77 9.47 10.33
N ASP A 320 -9.84 9.58 9.55
CA ASP A 320 -9.82 9.43 8.10
C ASP A 320 -10.05 10.78 7.42
N THR A 321 -9.21 11.15 6.44
CA THR A 321 -9.39 12.37 5.64
C THR A 321 -10.65 12.34 4.77
N LEU A 322 -11.22 11.16 4.52
CA LEU A 322 -12.48 10.99 3.76
C LEU A 322 -13.74 11.24 4.61
N GLN A 323 -13.63 11.51 5.90
CA GLN A 323 -14.79 11.87 6.70
C GLN A 323 -15.34 13.23 6.25
N PRO A 324 -16.66 13.35 6.01
CA PRO A 324 -17.22 14.58 5.48
C PRO A 324 -16.98 15.75 6.44
N TYR A 325 -16.50 16.85 5.89
CA TYR A 325 -16.41 18.11 6.62
C TYR A 325 -17.84 18.58 6.96
N LYS A 326 -18.07 18.85 8.20
CA LYS A 326 -19.26 19.59 8.59
C LYS A 326 -18.90 21.08 8.53
N ASP A 327 -19.66 21.83 7.73
CA ASP A 327 -19.67 23.30 7.68
C ASP A 327 -18.47 24.00 6.99
N GLY A 328 -17.90 23.40 5.95
CA GLY A 328 -16.87 24.08 5.12
C GLY A 328 -15.56 24.40 5.83
N MET A 329 -15.27 23.77 6.96
CA MET A 329 -14.04 23.98 7.72
C MET A 329 -13.05 22.84 7.48
N THR A 330 -11.75 23.19 7.48
CA THR A 330 -10.62 22.24 7.51
C THR A 330 -10.81 21.13 8.56
N ILE A 331 -10.17 19.97 8.35
CA ILE A 331 -10.24 18.80 9.24
C ILE A 331 -10.32 19.22 10.70
N ARG A 332 -11.46 18.94 11.34
CA ARG A 332 -11.60 19.09 12.78
C ARG A 332 -11.05 17.85 13.46
N HIS A 333 -9.80 17.91 13.89
CA HIS A 333 -9.26 16.92 14.78
C HIS A 333 -9.66 17.24 16.23
N THR A 334 -9.69 16.21 17.04
CA THR A 334 -9.95 16.37 18.48
C THR A 334 -8.77 17.07 19.15
N LEU A 335 -8.99 17.67 20.32
CA LEU A 335 -7.91 18.22 21.15
C LEU A 335 -6.76 17.21 21.38
N GLU A 336 -7.08 15.91 21.37
CA GLU A 336 -6.10 14.84 21.47
C GLU A 336 -5.05 14.88 20.35
N TYR A 337 -5.46 15.18 19.10
CA TYR A 337 -4.53 15.36 17.97
C TYR A 337 -3.59 16.54 18.15
N ASP A 338 -4.07 17.62 18.77
CA ASP A 338 -3.28 18.84 18.95
C ASP A 338 -2.37 18.75 20.18
N ALA A 339 -2.88 18.15 21.27
CA ALA A 339 -2.17 18.14 22.55
C ALA A 339 -1.16 17.00 22.70
N ASN A 340 -1.41 15.85 22.08
CA ASN A 340 -0.61 14.62 22.27
C ASN A 340 0.23 14.24 21.05
N ARG A 341 0.28 15.08 20.04
CA ARG A 341 1.11 14.96 18.84
C ARG A 341 1.90 16.26 18.65
N ASN A 342 3.19 16.16 18.42
CA ASN A 342 4.06 17.33 18.23
C ASN A 342 4.79 17.28 16.86
N PRO A 343 4.12 17.67 15.77
CA PRO A 343 4.75 17.72 14.45
C PRO A 343 5.84 18.81 14.35
N VAL A 344 5.80 19.85 15.19
CA VAL A 344 6.84 20.90 15.22
C VAL A 344 8.16 20.30 15.71
N GLU A 345 8.15 19.56 16.82
CA GLU A 345 9.35 18.89 17.34
C GLU A 345 9.88 17.84 16.34
N LEU A 346 8.96 17.14 15.65
CA LEU A 346 9.33 16.15 14.63
C LEU A 346 10.10 16.82 13.48
N VAL A 347 9.65 17.98 12.99
CA VAL A 347 10.30 18.74 11.90
C VAL A 347 11.61 19.38 12.37
N GLU A 348 11.68 19.92 13.58
CA GLU A 348 12.93 20.44 14.18
C GLU A 348 13.99 19.34 14.29
N TYR A 349 13.58 18.13 14.70
CA TYR A 349 14.49 17.00 14.75
C TYR A 349 14.93 16.53 13.34
N ALA A 350 14.05 16.61 12.35
CA ALA A 350 14.40 16.32 10.96
C ALA A 350 15.48 17.25 10.43
N ASP A 351 15.36 18.56 10.70
CA ASP A 351 16.39 19.55 10.35
C ASP A 351 17.74 19.27 11.04
N TYR A 352 17.70 18.93 12.32
CA TYR A 352 18.89 18.51 13.06
C TYR A 352 19.51 17.22 12.49
N ALA A 353 18.69 16.22 12.16
CA ALA A 353 19.15 14.96 11.62
C ALA A 353 19.82 15.13 10.24
N ILE A 354 19.27 15.97 9.38
CA ILE A 354 19.85 16.31 8.08
C ILE A 354 21.10 17.18 8.25
N GLY A 355 20.98 18.30 8.97
CA GLY A 355 22.00 19.34 9.03
C GLY A 355 23.20 19.00 9.91
N ALA A 356 22.95 18.48 11.11
CA ALA A 356 23.99 18.20 12.10
C ALA A 356 24.47 16.76 12.10
N LEU A 357 23.57 15.79 11.88
CA LEU A 357 23.93 14.37 11.90
C LEU A 357 24.23 13.79 10.51
N GLY A 358 23.95 14.52 9.42
CA GLY A 358 24.18 14.07 8.06
C GLY A 358 23.39 12.81 7.68
N LYS A 359 22.13 12.68 8.17
CA LYS A 359 21.30 11.50 7.96
C LYS A 359 20.33 11.70 6.80
N ASP A 360 20.00 10.60 6.12
CA ASP A 360 18.89 10.56 5.18
C ASP A 360 17.57 10.52 5.98
N VAL A 361 16.70 11.50 5.77
CA VAL A 361 15.44 11.62 6.50
C VAL A 361 14.26 11.30 5.61
N ILE A 362 13.39 10.40 6.08
CA ILE A 362 12.13 10.05 5.43
C ILE A 362 10.94 10.34 6.36
N PHE A 363 9.81 10.72 5.78
CA PHE A 363 8.57 10.91 6.53
C PHE A 363 7.52 9.88 6.12
N ALA A 364 6.98 9.17 7.13
CA ALA A 364 5.71 8.48 7.05
C ALA A 364 4.63 9.39 7.63
N ASP A 365 3.85 10.02 6.78
CA ASP A 365 2.79 10.92 7.19
C ASP A 365 1.48 10.17 7.35
N ILE A 366 1.33 9.54 8.51
CA ILE A 366 0.23 8.66 8.87
C ILE A 366 -0.59 9.22 10.05
N ALA A 367 -0.62 10.54 10.18
CA ALA A 367 -1.48 11.21 11.14
C ALA A 367 -2.97 10.92 10.84
N TYR A 368 -3.29 10.78 9.57
CA TYR A 368 -4.61 10.44 9.05
C TYR A 368 -4.51 9.22 8.13
N CYS A 369 -5.61 8.50 7.99
CA CYS A 369 -5.81 7.54 6.91
C CYS A 369 -6.27 8.27 5.64
N ASN A 370 -5.92 7.75 4.47
CA ASN A 370 -6.34 8.24 3.16
C ASN A 370 -5.83 9.64 2.77
N GLY A 371 -4.78 10.15 3.39
CA GLY A 371 -4.17 11.43 2.98
C GLY A 371 -3.18 11.96 4.00
N GLY A 372 -2.19 12.75 3.53
CA GLY A 372 -1.19 13.38 4.36
C GLY A 372 -1.72 14.60 5.13
N ASP A 373 -0.92 15.12 6.05
CA ASP A 373 -1.23 16.23 6.91
C ASP A 373 -0.78 17.58 6.30
N PRO A 374 -1.70 18.47 5.91
CA PRO A 374 -1.33 19.80 5.39
C PRO A 374 -0.51 20.63 6.38
N LEU A 375 -0.66 20.41 7.70
CA LEU A 375 0.16 21.08 8.70
C LEU A 375 1.63 20.65 8.59
N LEU A 376 1.88 19.34 8.42
CA LEU A 376 3.24 18.83 8.25
C LEU A 376 3.90 19.43 7.00
N LEU A 377 3.18 19.47 5.87
CA LEU A 377 3.70 20.09 4.64
C LEU A 377 4.12 21.56 4.87
N ASN A 378 3.26 22.33 5.55
CA ASN A 378 3.53 23.72 5.85
C ASN A 378 4.77 23.89 6.76
N LEU A 379 4.92 23.05 7.78
CA LEU A 379 6.10 23.06 8.65
C LEU A 379 7.38 22.70 7.89
N LEU A 380 7.36 21.69 7.04
CA LEU A 380 8.48 21.31 6.17
C LEU A 380 8.86 22.42 5.20
N LYS A 381 7.85 23.12 4.63
CA LYS A 381 8.07 24.29 3.77
C LYS A 381 8.71 25.43 4.52
N GLN A 382 8.17 25.82 5.69
CA GLN A 382 8.73 26.89 6.53
C GLN A 382 10.19 26.64 6.93
N LYS A 383 10.53 25.36 7.16
CA LYS A 383 11.88 24.94 7.55
C LYS A 383 12.82 24.74 6.34
N GLY A 384 12.33 24.83 5.12
CA GLY A 384 13.11 24.62 3.89
C GLY A 384 13.59 23.19 3.71
N LEU A 385 12.79 22.20 4.14
CA LEU A 385 13.14 20.78 4.11
C LEU A 385 12.50 20.00 2.96
N LEU A 386 11.50 20.54 2.26
CA LEU A 386 10.73 19.82 1.22
C LEU A 386 11.62 19.06 0.22
N TRP A 387 12.70 19.68 -0.24
CA TRP A 387 13.59 19.10 -1.26
C TRP A 387 14.82 18.41 -0.69
N LYS A 388 14.94 18.32 0.63
CA LYS A 388 16.04 17.66 1.34
C LYS A 388 15.68 16.27 1.84
N LEU A 389 14.42 15.86 1.72
CA LEU A 389 13.97 14.56 2.21
C LEU A 389 14.40 13.43 1.27
N ALA A 390 14.81 12.33 1.87
CA ALA A 390 15.09 11.07 1.19
C ALA A 390 13.80 10.29 0.81
N GLY A 391 12.66 10.67 1.38
CA GLY A 391 11.36 10.11 1.03
C GLY A 391 10.22 10.70 1.86
N TYR A 392 9.04 10.62 1.29
CA TYR A 392 7.78 11.02 1.91
C TYR A 392 6.66 10.15 1.39
N ALA A 393 5.71 9.78 2.22
CA ALA A 393 4.42 9.26 1.80
C ALA A 393 3.35 9.44 2.88
N GLY A 394 2.10 9.69 2.44
CA GLY A 394 0.94 9.91 3.31
C GLY A 394 -0.36 9.59 2.59
N TRP A 395 -0.52 8.37 2.03
CA TRP A 395 -1.67 7.97 1.25
C TRP A 395 -2.27 6.64 1.72
N ASN A 396 -3.55 6.42 1.44
CA ASN A 396 -4.29 5.20 1.72
C ASN A 396 -4.12 4.74 3.18
N THR A 397 -3.70 3.50 3.44
CA THR A 397 -3.44 3.02 4.80
C THR A 397 -2.03 3.41 5.30
N SER A 398 -1.83 3.33 6.62
CA SER A 398 -0.50 3.57 7.20
C SER A 398 0.57 2.66 6.61
N SER A 399 0.23 1.41 6.37
CA SER A 399 1.15 0.43 5.76
C SER A 399 1.54 0.78 4.33
N ASN A 400 0.63 1.30 3.51
CA ASN A 400 0.94 1.74 2.15
C ASN A 400 1.88 2.95 2.15
N SER A 401 1.68 3.90 3.07
CA SER A 401 2.60 5.02 3.26
C SER A 401 3.99 4.55 3.67
N LEU A 402 4.08 3.66 4.65
CA LEU A 402 5.35 3.06 5.10
C LEU A 402 6.03 2.28 3.98
N GLY A 403 5.29 1.42 3.25
CA GLY A 403 5.78 0.63 2.11
C GLY A 403 6.16 1.46 0.89
N THR A 404 5.92 2.78 0.93
CA THR A 404 6.36 3.73 -0.09
C THR A 404 7.58 4.52 0.40
N CYS A 405 7.50 5.21 1.55
CA CYS A 405 8.58 6.09 2.01
C CYS A 405 9.84 5.31 2.45
N ILE A 406 9.71 4.14 3.09
CA ILE A 406 10.86 3.33 3.51
C ILE A 406 11.69 2.86 2.30
N PRO A 407 11.10 2.24 1.26
CA PRO A 407 11.82 1.93 0.03
C PRO A 407 12.45 3.14 -0.66
N MET A 408 11.73 4.28 -0.72
CA MET A 408 12.32 5.54 -1.25
C MET A 408 13.60 5.90 -0.53
N GLY A 409 13.56 5.96 0.81
CA GLY A 409 14.74 6.31 1.61
C GLY A 409 15.88 5.33 1.47
N MET A 410 15.60 4.03 1.39
CA MET A 410 16.63 3.00 1.20
C MET A 410 17.32 3.15 -0.15
N ILE A 411 16.56 3.43 -1.22
CA ILE A 411 17.11 3.65 -2.56
C ILE A 411 17.87 4.98 -2.63
N TYR A 412 17.31 6.04 -2.04
CA TYR A 412 17.99 7.32 -1.92
C TYR A 412 19.33 7.22 -1.20
N SER A 413 19.40 6.47 -0.12
CA SER A 413 20.62 6.24 0.67
C SER A 413 21.76 5.58 -0.13
N ILE A 414 21.44 4.97 -1.28
CA ILE A 414 22.44 4.36 -2.17
C ILE A 414 22.79 5.31 -3.32
N PHE A 415 21.79 5.95 -3.94
CA PHE A 415 21.93 6.66 -5.21
C PHE A 415 21.86 8.20 -5.07
N GLY A 416 21.44 8.69 -3.90
CA GLY A 416 21.33 10.12 -3.61
C GLY A 416 20.13 10.82 -4.27
N ASN A 417 20.17 12.14 -4.29
CA ASN A 417 19.11 13.02 -4.80
C ASN A 417 19.19 13.18 -6.33
N THR A 418 18.61 12.24 -7.07
CA THR A 418 18.48 12.32 -8.53
C THR A 418 17.27 13.17 -8.95
N ASP A 419 17.22 13.59 -10.23
CA ASP A 419 16.04 14.29 -10.78
C ASP A 419 14.80 13.40 -10.72
N ALA A 420 14.95 12.10 -10.94
CA ALA A 420 13.86 11.13 -10.83
C ALA A 420 13.34 11.06 -9.39
N HIS A 421 14.24 11.02 -8.39
CA HIS A 421 13.86 11.07 -6.99
C HIS A 421 13.07 12.35 -6.67
N ARG A 422 13.53 13.53 -7.11
CA ARG A 422 12.80 14.80 -6.90
C ARG A 422 11.41 14.79 -7.54
N ASN A 423 11.28 14.25 -8.74
CA ASN A 423 9.99 14.12 -9.40
C ASN A 423 9.05 13.19 -8.61
N PHE A 424 9.55 12.07 -8.10
CA PHE A 424 8.73 11.14 -7.31
C PHE A 424 8.37 11.73 -5.94
N LEU A 425 9.29 12.43 -5.29
CA LEU A 425 9.02 13.15 -4.04
C LEU A 425 7.95 14.25 -4.24
N ALA A 426 8.05 15.03 -5.31
CA ALA A 426 7.04 16.01 -5.67
C ALA A 426 5.67 15.35 -5.94
N LEU A 427 5.67 14.21 -6.64
CA LEU A 427 4.44 13.44 -6.85
C LEU A 427 3.80 13.03 -5.53
N ARG A 428 4.58 12.59 -4.54
CA ARG A 428 4.04 12.24 -3.22
C ARG A 428 3.38 13.45 -2.53
N TYR A 429 3.97 14.64 -2.62
CA TYR A 429 3.32 15.85 -2.07
C TYR A 429 2.04 16.22 -2.82
N VAL A 430 2.08 16.19 -4.15
CA VAL A 430 0.92 16.53 -5.00
C VAL A 430 -0.22 15.52 -4.81
N GLU A 431 0.09 14.23 -4.74
CA GLU A 431 -0.92 13.18 -4.61
C GLU A 431 -1.40 13.03 -3.16
N ASP A 432 -0.46 12.80 -2.22
CA ASP A 432 -0.81 12.39 -0.86
C ASP A 432 -1.44 13.54 -0.05
N ILE A 433 -1.01 14.77 -0.28
CA ILE A 433 -1.58 15.96 0.37
C ILE A 433 -2.49 16.73 -0.60
N GLY A 434 -1.95 17.12 -1.76
CA GLY A 434 -2.71 17.94 -2.71
C GLY A 434 -3.99 17.27 -3.16
N TYR A 435 -3.90 16.03 -3.63
CA TYR A 435 -5.09 15.29 -4.06
C TYR A 435 -5.86 14.71 -2.87
N CYS A 436 -5.23 13.85 -2.09
CA CYS A 436 -5.94 13.03 -1.09
C CYS A 436 -6.54 13.86 0.05
N SER A 437 -5.88 14.93 0.50
CA SER A 437 -6.35 15.71 1.65
C SER A 437 -7.05 17.03 1.29
N VAL A 438 -6.86 17.54 0.04
CA VAL A 438 -7.38 18.85 -0.34
C VAL A 438 -8.32 18.76 -1.54
N VAL A 439 -7.81 18.40 -2.72
CA VAL A 439 -8.57 18.51 -3.98
C VAL A 439 -9.66 17.48 -4.09
N ARG A 440 -9.42 16.23 -3.70
CA ARG A 440 -10.39 15.13 -3.80
C ARG A 440 -11.70 15.47 -3.10
N GLN A 441 -11.62 16.01 -1.89
CA GLN A 441 -12.80 16.36 -1.13
C GLN A 441 -13.49 17.60 -1.68
N ASP A 442 -12.72 18.64 -1.99
CA ASP A 442 -13.27 19.86 -2.57
C ASP A 442 -14.06 19.59 -3.87
N VAL A 443 -13.51 18.76 -4.76
CA VAL A 443 -14.19 18.34 -6.00
C VAL A 443 -15.41 17.47 -5.68
N SER A 444 -15.30 16.53 -4.75
CA SER A 444 -16.40 15.63 -4.39
C SER A 444 -17.61 16.38 -3.79
N GLU A 445 -17.37 17.42 -3.02
CA GLU A 445 -18.42 18.19 -2.35
C GLU A 445 -19.01 19.31 -3.22
N LYS A 446 -18.18 19.95 -4.05
CA LYS A 446 -18.61 21.14 -4.81
C LYS A 446 -18.87 20.85 -6.28
N ASP A 447 -17.97 20.15 -6.96
CA ASP A 447 -18.03 20.00 -8.41
C ASP A 447 -18.88 18.80 -8.85
N LEU A 448 -18.76 17.64 -8.20
CA LEU A 448 -19.50 16.43 -8.60
C LEU A 448 -21.02 16.58 -8.50
N PRO A 449 -21.61 17.17 -7.43
CA PRO A 449 -23.05 17.35 -7.35
C PRO A 449 -23.58 18.24 -8.47
N ALA A 450 -22.86 19.32 -8.82
CA ALA A 450 -23.22 20.22 -9.92
C ALA A 450 -23.22 19.53 -11.30
N MET A 451 -22.47 18.43 -11.44
CA MET A 451 -22.40 17.61 -12.65
C MET A 451 -23.28 16.36 -12.60
N SER A 452 -24.07 16.16 -11.54
CA SER A 452 -24.85 14.92 -11.30
C SER A 452 -23.99 13.66 -11.28
N LEU A 453 -22.77 13.75 -10.78
CA LEU A 453 -21.79 12.68 -10.65
C LEU A 453 -21.63 12.27 -9.17
N THR A 454 -21.01 11.11 -8.94
CA THR A 454 -20.74 10.61 -7.59
C THR A 454 -19.27 10.25 -7.41
N TYR A 455 -18.84 10.08 -6.16
CA TYR A 455 -17.49 9.70 -5.81
C TYR A 455 -17.02 8.42 -6.53
N TYR A 456 -17.91 7.43 -6.68
CA TYR A 456 -17.60 6.14 -7.31
C TYR A 456 -17.96 6.05 -8.79
N LYS A 457 -18.57 7.11 -9.37
CA LYS A 457 -18.95 7.15 -10.78
C LYS A 457 -18.84 8.56 -11.33
N ILE A 458 -17.71 8.82 -11.95
CA ILE A 458 -17.42 10.08 -12.64
C ILE A 458 -17.57 9.94 -14.16
N ASP A 459 -17.30 10.98 -14.92
CA ASP A 459 -17.51 11.10 -16.37
C ASP A 459 -16.39 10.51 -17.24
N GLY A 460 -15.68 9.51 -16.70
CA GLY A 460 -14.58 8.82 -17.37
C GLY A 460 -13.19 9.16 -16.79
N PRO A 461 -12.20 8.30 -17.05
CA PRO A 461 -10.85 8.50 -16.49
C PRO A 461 -10.18 9.81 -16.96
N ARG A 462 -10.60 10.34 -18.09
CA ARG A 462 -10.10 11.59 -18.70
C ARG A 462 -11.22 12.54 -19.11
N GLY A 463 -12.29 12.57 -18.31
CA GLY A 463 -13.44 13.46 -18.51
C GLY A 463 -13.23 14.89 -17.97
N LYS A 464 -14.31 15.63 -17.81
CA LYS A 464 -14.28 17.03 -17.27
C LYS A 464 -13.76 17.06 -15.82
N VAL A 465 -14.15 16.07 -14.99
CA VAL A 465 -13.68 15.96 -13.60
C VAL A 465 -12.15 15.90 -13.56
N ASN A 466 -11.55 15.12 -14.44
CA ASN A 466 -10.10 15.06 -14.55
C ASN A 466 -9.46 16.44 -14.84
N GLY A 467 -10.06 17.24 -15.72
CA GLY A 467 -9.61 18.60 -16.02
C GLY A 467 -9.63 19.49 -14.77
N ILE A 468 -10.72 19.48 -14.03
CA ILE A 468 -10.91 20.24 -12.78
C ILE A 468 -9.85 19.81 -11.74
N VAL A 469 -9.68 18.51 -11.54
CA VAL A 469 -8.69 17.96 -10.60
C VAL A 469 -7.27 18.44 -10.98
N ARG A 470 -6.88 18.33 -12.26
CA ARG A 470 -5.56 18.74 -12.73
C ARG A 470 -5.30 20.24 -12.49
N GLU A 471 -6.27 21.11 -12.79
CA GLU A 471 -6.14 22.54 -12.56
C GLU A 471 -5.97 22.89 -11.08
N LYS A 472 -6.78 22.27 -10.19
CA LYS A 472 -6.68 22.46 -8.75
C LYS A 472 -5.33 21.93 -8.21
N LEU A 473 -4.82 20.81 -8.74
CA LEU A 473 -3.52 20.26 -8.36
C LEU A 473 -2.37 21.13 -8.85
N GLN A 474 -2.45 21.74 -10.04
CA GLN A 474 -1.44 22.71 -10.49
C GLN A 474 -1.42 23.92 -9.56
N LYS A 475 -2.59 24.46 -9.20
CA LYS A 475 -2.69 25.55 -8.23
C LYS A 475 -2.05 25.18 -6.88
N PHE A 476 -2.37 23.99 -6.36
CA PHE A 476 -1.76 23.48 -5.12
C PHE A 476 -0.22 23.43 -5.23
N ALA A 477 0.31 22.91 -6.35
CA ALA A 477 1.75 22.82 -6.58
C ALA A 477 2.42 24.20 -6.67
N ASP A 478 1.80 25.16 -7.37
CA ASP A 478 2.31 26.52 -7.47
C ASP A 478 2.35 27.24 -6.10
N GLU A 479 1.32 27.05 -5.26
CA GLU A 479 1.22 27.69 -3.94
C GLU A 479 2.11 27.04 -2.87
N ASN A 480 2.33 25.72 -2.93
CA ASN A 480 2.94 24.97 -1.83
C ASN A 480 4.32 24.41 -2.13
N LEU A 481 4.63 24.07 -3.38
CA LEU A 481 5.83 23.31 -3.74
C LEU A 481 6.80 24.10 -4.61
N SER A 482 6.31 25.02 -5.44
CA SER A 482 7.17 25.90 -6.21
C SER A 482 7.80 26.97 -5.30
N ASP A 483 9.11 27.15 -5.41
CA ASP A 483 9.89 28.11 -4.62
C ASP A 483 10.96 28.79 -5.48
N GLY A 484 11.90 29.51 -4.86
CA GLY A 484 13.00 30.17 -5.57
C GLY A 484 14.01 29.20 -6.22
N ASN A 485 13.96 27.92 -5.92
CA ASN A 485 14.88 26.91 -6.43
C ASN A 485 14.22 25.97 -7.46
N PHE A 486 12.94 25.69 -7.28
CA PHE A 486 12.23 24.68 -8.09
C PHE A 486 10.83 25.15 -8.50
N THR A 487 10.46 24.80 -9.73
CA THR A 487 9.10 24.92 -10.27
C THR A 487 8.50 23.52 -10.43
N VAL A 488 7.26 23.32 -9.96
CA VAL A 488 6.55 22.05 -10.02
C VAL A 488 5.39 22.17 -11.00
N LYS A 489 5.34 21.33 -12.02
CA LYS A 489 4.26 21.25 -13.01
C LYS A 489 3.52 19.93 -12.94
N VAL A 490 2.19 20.00 -13.14
CA VAL A 490 1.29 18.85 -13.24
C VAL A 490 0.77 18.76 -14.68
N PRO A 491 1.56 18.21 -15.61
CA PRO A 491 1.22 18.20 -17.04
C PRO A 491 0.07 17.23 -17.35
N ASP A 492 -0.11 16.16 -16.59
CA ASP A 492 -1.12 15.15 -16.83
C ASP A 492 -1.72 14.60 -15.54
N CYS A 493 -3.00 14.25 -15.62
CA CYS A 493 -3.74 13.55 -14.58
C CYS A 493 -4.77 12.64 -15.23
N TYR A 494 -5.15 11.55 -14.59
CA TYR A 494 -6.29 10.73 -14.95
C TYR A 494 -6.88 10.06 -13.70
N MET A 495 -8.12 9.61 -13.80
CA MET A 495 -8.87 9.03 -12.69
C MET A 495 -8.98 7.51 -12.88
N PRO A 496 -8.11 6.71 -12.22
CA PRO A 496 -8.19 5.25 -12.32
C PRO A 496 -9.57 4.74 -11.91
N TRP A 497 -10.02 3.68 -12.55
CA TRP A 497 -11.29 3.00 -12.27
C TRP A 497 -12.54 3.90 -12.30
N ASN A 498 -12.43 5.08 -12.93
CA ASN A 498 -13.54 6.03 -13.09
C ASN A 498 -14.17 6.49 -11.76
N ARG A 499 -13.33 6.73 -10.76
CA ARG A 499 -13.72 7.13 -9.39
C ARG A 499 -12.76 8.17 -8.80
N MET A 500 -13.16 8.78 -7.68
CA MET A 500 -12.36 9.80 -6.98
C MET A 500 -11.35 9.24 -5.96
N PHE A 501 -11.28 7.92 -5.73
CA PHE A 501 -10.45 7.36 -4.66
C PHE A 501 -8.95 7.67 -4.84
N GLU A 502 -8.44 7.47 -6.04
CA GLU A 502 -7.05 7.70 -6.43
C GLU A 502 -6.95 8.53 -7.71
N ALA A 503 -5.79 9.12 -7.96
CA ALA A 503 -5.48 9.81 -9.21
C ALA A 503 -4.13 9.35 -9.78
N GLY A 504 -4.09 9.07 -11.07
CA GLY A 504 -2.82 8.89 -11.78
C GLY A 504 -2.27 10.25 -12.20
N ILE A 505 -1.22 10.70 -11.58
CA ILE A 505 -0.67 12.06 -11.73
C ILE A 505 0.74 11.98 -12.29
N ARG A 506 1.07 12.85 -13.23
CA ARG A 506 2.44 13.08 -13.65
C ARG A 506 2.91 14.45 -13.15
N VAL A 507 4.10 14.49 -12.59
CA VAL A 507 4.73 15.67 -12.05
C VAL A 507 6.10 15.86 -12.70
N ASN A 508 6.44 17.09 -13.02
CA ASN A 508 7.77 17.48 -13.48
C ASN A 508 8.31 18.58 -12.58
N VAL A 509 9.51 18.39 -12.06
CA VAL A 509 10.26 19.39 -11.29
C VAL A 509 11.40 19.91 -12.14
N SER A 510 11.52 21.22 -12.26
CA SER A 510 12.64 21.89 -12.92
C SER A 510 13.27 22.92 -12.01
N ALA A 511 14.59 23.12 -12.11
CA ALA A 511 15.25 24.24 -11.46
C ALA A 511 14.70 25.54 -12.04
N THR A 512 14.54 26.55 -11.18
CA THR A 512 13.99 27.87 -11.54
C THR A 512 15.02 28.69 -12.33
#